data_ff826a2940e8860d38e9b477a2cfe316
#
_entry.id   ff826a2940e8860d38e9b477a2cfe316
#
_cell.length_a   1.000
_cell.length_b   1.000
_cell.length_c   1.000
_cell.angle_alpha   90.00
_cell.angle_beta   90.00
_cell.angle_gamma   90.00
#
_symmetry.space_group_name_H-M   'P 1'
#
loop_
_entity.id
_entity.type
_entity.pdbx_description
1 polymer ?
#
loop_
_entity_poly.entity_id
_entity_poly.type
_entity_poly.pdbx_seq_one_letter_code
_entity_poly.pdbx_strand_id
1 'polypeptide(L)'
;TRAGGSQCPYCSGIKLLKGFNDLTTKYPSLAAEWSEKNLPLTPDAVNEKSTKNVWWKCRTCGYEWKAVIKARVKGGMCPVCAERAVLQGYNDLGTTDPHLFSEWDFEKNAKWTPSNVSRNSMKVVWWKCGAGHSYRAKITDRTIEQKGCPQCEAEFQQALPQMLIMMYGAQNGITVKSNSDSELGMRLVAYLPELHC
;
A
#
# COMPACT_ATOMS: atom_id res chain seq x y z
N THR A 1 -18.55 42.94 -36.06
CA THR A 1 -19.71 42.44 -35.27
C THR A 1 -20.11 41.05 -35.79
N ARG A 2 -19.76 39.96 -35.04
CA ARG A 2 -20.27 38.62 -35.36
C ARG A 2 -21.71 38.55 -34.86
N ALA A 3 -22.65 38.68 -35.77
CA ALA A 3 -24.04 38.37 -35.50
C ALA A 3 -24.20 36.84 -35.47
N GLY A 4 -24.65 36.32 -34.34
CA GLY A 4 -24.91 34.89 -34.11
C GLY A 4 -23.86 34.20 -33.25
N GLY A 5 -24.22 33.82 -32.03
CA GLY A 5 -23.45 33.28 -30.89
C GLY A 5 -22.47 32.13 -31.09
N SER A 6 -21.78 31.99 -32.22
CA SER A 6 -20.73 30.97 -32.40
C SER A 6 -19.40 31.46 -31.83
N GLN A 7 -18.92 30.78 -30.78
CA GLN A 7 -17.59 31.05 -30.22
C GLN A 7 -16.50 30.83 -31.26
N CYS A 8 -15.41 31.61 -31.13
CA CYS A 8 -14.22 31.46 -31.95
C CYS A 8 -13.76 29.97 -31.89
N PRO A 9 -13.54 29.30 -33.04
CA PRO A 9 -13.16 27.89 -33.07
C PRO A 9 -11.82 27.59 -32.37
N TYR A 10 -10.94 28.55 -32.28
CA TYR A 10 -9.68 28.44 -31.52
C TYR A 10 -9.93 28.60 -30.02
N CYS A 11 -10.71 29.63 -29.59
CA CYS A 11 -11.06 29.82 -28.20
C CYS A 11 -11.91 28.66 -27.63
N SER A 12 -12.77 28.08 -28.46
CA SER A 12 -13.58 26.91 -28.12
C SER A 12 -12.77 25.59 -28.13
N GLY A 13 -11.52 25.60 -28.61
CA GLY A 13 -10.65 24.42 -28.71
C GLY A 13 -11.05 23.43 -29.81
N ILE A 14 -11.93 23.83 -30.75
CA ILE A 14 -12.31 23.00 -31.91
C ILE A 14 -11.14 22.93 -32.89
N LYS A 15 -10.46 24.07 -33.11
CA LYS A 15 -9.24 24.14 -33.94
C LYS A 15 -8.02 24.38 -33.07
N LEU A 16 -6.92 23.72 -33.41
CA LEU A 16 -5.62 23.91 -32.78
C LEU A 16 -4.95 25.17 -33.36
N LEU A 17 -4.40 25.99 -32.48
CA LEU A 17 -3.51 27.09 -32.79
C LEU A 17 -2.28 26.99 -31.87
N LYS A 18 -1.14 26.63 -32.44
CA LYS A 18 0.15 26.49 -31.75
C LYS A 18 0.54 27.81 -31.10
N GLY A 19 1.04 27.79 -29.88
CA GLY A 19 1.36 28.97 -29.08
C GLY A 19 0.15 29.66 -28.43
N PHE A 20 -1.07 29.10 -28.58
CA PHE A 20 -2.28 29.68 -28.01
C PHE A 20 -3.12 28.68 -27.22
N ASN A 21 -3.56 27.58 -27.84
CA ASN A 21 -4.43 26.59 -27.20
C ASN A 21 -3.90 25.17 -27.27
N ASP A 22 -2.63 25.01 -27.63
CA ASP A 22 -1.93 23.73 -27.56
C ASP A 22 -1.62 23.32 -26.11
N LEU A 23 -1.31 22.03 -25.92
CA LEU A 23 -1.07 21.46 -24.60
C LEU A 23 0.17 22.07 -23.94
N THR A 24 1.23 22.35 -24.70
CA THR A 24 2.47 22.95 -24.17
C THR A 24 2.23 24.32 -23.59
N THR A 25 1.44 25.14 -24.28
CA THR A 25 1.14 26.52 -23.86
C THR A 25 0.18 26.59 -22.68
N LYS A 26 -0.89 25.77 -22.69
CA LYS A 26 -1.91 25.82 -21.64
C LYS A 26 -1.58 24.97 -20.41
N TYR A 27 -0.85 23.88 -20.59
CA TYR A 27 -0.55 22.91 -19.52
C TYR A 27 0.92 22.48 -19.55
N PRO A 28 1.86 23.41 -19.30
CA PRO A 28 3.30 23.13 -19.43
C PRO A 28 3.76 22.00 -18.49
N SER A 29 3.15 21.87 -17.32
CA SER A 29 3.44 20.77 -16.37
C SER A 29 3.08 19.40 -16.95
N LEU A 30 1.96 19.30 -17.66
CA LEU A 30 1.56 18.07 -18.34
C LEU A 30 2.42 17.81 -19.59
N ALA A 31 2.76 18.87 -20.32
CA ALA A 31 3.66 18.73 -21.47
C ALA A 31 5.04 18.20 -21.07
N ALA A 32 5.52 18.54 -19.87
CA ALA A 32 6.75 18.02 -19.31
C ALA A 32 6.71 16.52 -18.92
N GLU A 33 5.50 15.93 -18.84
CA GLU A 33 5.29 14.48 -18.66
C GLU A 33 5.08 13.74 -19.99
N TRP A 34 5.22 14.42 -21.11
CA TRP A 34 5.08 13.80 -22.45
C TRP A 34 6.22 12.84 -22.72
N SER A 35 5.91 11.57 -23.00
CA SER A 35 6.93 10.59 -23.28
C SER A 35 7.42 10.71 -24.73
N GLU A 36 8.72 10.50 -24.94
CA GLU A 36 9.35 10.43 -26.26
C GLU A 36 8.78 9.31 -27.16
N LYS A 37 8.14 8.31 -26.54
CA LYS A 37 7.44 7.22 -27.24
C LYS A 37 6.29 7.70 -28.13
N ASN A 38 5.89 8.96 -27.98
CA ASN A 38 4.83 9.55 -28.82
C ASN A 38 5.34 10.10 -30.16
N LEU A 39 6.64 10.21 -30.34
CA LEU A 39 7.19 10.78 -31.60
C LEU A 39 6.67 10.07 -32.85
N PRO A 40 6.34 10.80 -33.91
CA PRO A 40 6.58 12.24 -34.09
C PRO A 40 5.51 13.20 -33.52
N LEU A 41 4.52 12.68 -32.77
CA LEU A 41 3.51 13.52 -32.13
C LEU A 41 4.09 14.26 -30.94
N THR A 42 3.98 15.60 -30.96
CA THR A 42 4.47 16.48 -29.90
C THR A 42 3.32 17.15 -29.16
N PRO A 43 3.51 17.63 -27.91
CA PRO A 43 2.43 18.20 -27.11
C PRO A 43 1.91 19.54 -27.65
N ASP A 44 2.68 20.25 -28.48
CA ASP A 44 2.24 21.46 -29.20
C ASP A 44 1.37 21.18 -30.45
N ALA A 45 1.28 19.90 -30.84
CA ALA A 45 0.42 19.42 -31.93
C ALA A 45 -0.96 18.89 -31.46
N VAL A 46 -1.29 19.07 -30.18
CA VAL A 46 -2.56 18.64 -29.58
C VAL A 46 -3.10 19.70 -28.61
N ASN A 47 -4.42 19.67 -28.36
CA ASN A 47 -5.06 20.54 -27.37
C ASN A 47 -5.71 19.75 -26.21
N GLU A 48 -6.21 20.46 -25.20
CA GLU A 48 -6.83 19.90 -23.98
C GLU A 48 -8.05 19.00 -24.23
N LYS A 49 -8.74 19.16 -25.36
CA LYS A 49 -9.94 18.39 -25.72
C LYS A 49 -9.62 17.11 -26.49
N SER A 50 -8.35 16.90 -26.82
CA SER A 50 -7.92 15.74 -27.61
C SER A 50 -8.28 14.42 -26.92
N THR A 51 -8.89 13.53 -27.66
CA THR A 51 -9.21 12.14 -27.25
C THR A 51 -8.10 11.16 -27.61
N LYS A 52 -6.96 11.65 -28.11
CA LYS A 52 -5.81 10.80 -28.40
C LYS A 52 -5.29 10.15 -27.14
N ASN A 53 -5.01 8.85 -27.21
CA ASN A 53 -4.37 8.08 -26.16
C ASN A 53 -2.86 8.09 -26.39
N VAL A 54 -2.11 8.69 -25.50
CA VAL A 54 -0.67 8.93 -25.62
C VAL A 54 0.10 8.41 -24.43
N TRP A 55 1.41 8.24 -24.58
CA TRP A 55 2.31 7.85 -23.52
C TRP A 55 2.67 9.06 -22.65
N TRP A 56 2.60 8.86 -21.34
CA TRP A 56 3.02 9.81 -20.32
C TRP A 56 4.17 9.22 -19.53
N LYS A 57 5.10 10.06 -19.07
CA LYS A 57 6.20 9.68 -18.18
C LYS A 57 6.08 10.49 -16.88
N CYS A 58 5.84 9.82 -15.77
CA CYS A 58 5.69 10.48 -14.48
C CYS A 58 7.02 11.13 -14.05
N ARG A 59 6.98 12.39 -13.66
CA ARG A 59 8.18 13.10 -13.17
C ARG A 59 8.60 12.64 -11.77
N THR A 60 7.68 12.09 -10.98
CA THR A 60 7.94 11.67 -9.60
C THR A 60 8.54 10.27 -9.54
N CYS A 61 7.93 9.28 -10.23
CA CYS A 61 8.33 7.87 -10.14
C CYS A 61 8.93 7.30 -11.44
N GLY A 62 8.99 8.09 -12.51
CA GLY A 62 9.52 7.66 -13.82
C GLY A 62 8.63 6.67 -14.59
N TYR A 63 7.51 6.22 -14.00
CA TYR A 63 6.62 5.26 -14.64
C TYR A 63 6.01 5.81 -15.93
N GLU A 64 5.97 4.98 -16.96
CA GLU A 64 5.37 5.33 -18.24
C GLU A 64 4.08 4.57 -18.48
N TRP A 65 3.03 5.29 -18.87
CA TRP A 65 1.71 4.70 -19.11
C TRP A 65 0.97 5.41 -20.24
N LYS A 66 -0.07 4.76 -20.75
CA LYS A 66 -0.98 5.39 -21.73
C LYS A 66 -2.19 6.00 -21.02
N ALA A 67 -2.53 7.21 -21.42
CA ALA A 67 -3.79 7.85 -21.01
C ALA A 67 -4.24 8.87 -22.05
N VAL A 68 -5.56 9.08 -22.11
CA VAL A 68 -6.18 10.07 -22.99
C VAL A 68 -5.83 11.49 -22.51
N ILE A 69 -5.43 12.38 -23.41
CA ILE A 69 -5.03 13.75 -23.09
C ILE A 69 -6.12 14.45 -22.28
N LYS A 70 -7.38 14.44 -22.73
CA LYS A 70 -8.52 15.04 -22.02
C LYS A 70 -8.69 14.51 -20.59
N ALA A 71 -8.40 13.25 -20.34
CA ALA A 71 -8.48 12.66 -19.00
C ALA A 71 -7.35 13.16 -18.09
N ARG A 72 -6.14 13.33 -18.64
CA ARG A 72 -5.01 13.92 -17.91
C ARG A 72 -5.26 15.37 -17.53
N VAL A 73 -5.78 16.17 -18.45
CA VAL A 73 -6.15 17.58 -18.22
C VAL A 73 -7.22 17.70 -17.12
N LYS A 74 -8.14 16.75 -17.02
CA LYS A 74 -9.17 16.67 -15.95
C LYS A 74 -8.65 16.16 -14.60
N GLY A 75 -7.35 16.06 -14.41
CA GLY A 75 -6.74 15.64 -13.15
C GLY A 75 -6.41 14.14 -13.06
N GLY A 76 -6.41 13.42 -14.17
CA GLY A 76 -5.94 12.03 -14.19
C GLY A 76 -4.49 11.95 -13.71
N MET A 77 -4.20 11.14 -12.70
CA MET A 77 -2.88 11.00 -12.08
C MET A 77 -2.12 9.78 -12.63
N CYS A 78 -0.80 9.76 -12.41
CA CYS A 78 0.01 8.56 -12.61
C CYS A 78 -0.58 7.40 -11.79
N PRO A 79 -0.81 6.21 -12.40
CA PRO A 79 -1.41 5.08 -11.69
C PRO A 79 -0.55 4.55 -10.55
N VAL A 80 0.78 4.67 -10.63
CA VAL A 80 1.70 4.28 -9.56
C VAL A 80 1.63 5.26 -8.38
N CYS A 81 1.72 6.58 -8.65
CA CYS A 81 1.61 7.59 -7.59
C CYS A 81 0.20 7.65 -6.97
N ALA A 82 -0.82 7.21 -7.70
CA ALA A 82 -2.19 7.06 -7.21
C ALA A 82 -2.47 5.65 -6.62
N GLU A 83 -1.43 4.84 -6.40
CA GLU A 83 -1.47 3.49 -5.81
C GLU A 83 -2.39 2.48 -6.51
N ARG A 84 -2.72 2.73 -7.78
CA ARG A 84 -3.53 1.84 -8.62
C ARG A 84 -2.69 0.83 -9.42
N ALA A 85 -1.37 1.04 -9.46
CA ALA A 85 -0.39 0.15 -10.08
C ALA A 85 0.84 0.00 -9.18
N VAL A 86 1.49 -1.15 -9.28
CA VAL A 86 2.73 -1.42 -8.54
C VAL A 86 3.91 -1.24 -9.48
N LEU A 87 4.92 -0.51 -9.01
CA LEU A 87 6.21 -0.35 -9.64
C LEU A 87 7.27 -0.91 -8.70
N GLN A 88 7.91 -2.00 -9.12
CA GLN A 88 8.98 -2.64 -8.36
C GLN A 88 10.13 -1.66 -8.10
N GLY A 89 10.64 -1.64 -6.88
CA GLY A 89 11.68 -0.72 -6.45
C GLY A 89 11.19 0.69 -6.10
N TYR A 90 9.85 0.91 -6.10
CA TYR A 90 9.26 2.21 -5.76
C TYR A 90 8.14 2.11 -4.73
N ASN A 91 7.02 1.44 -5.05
CA ASN A 91 5.86 1.31 -4.16
C ASN A 91 5.43 -0.14 -3.94
N ASP A 92 6.27 -1.09 -4.28
CA ASP A 92 6.07 -2.50 -3.95
C ASP A 92 6.34 -2.76 -2.45
N LEU A 93 5.70 -3.79 -1.91
CA LEU A 93 5.80 -4.15 -0.50
C LEU A 93 7.24 -4.46 -0.07
N GLY A 94 8.01 -5.13 -0.93
CA GLY A 94 9.40 -5.47 -0.64
C GLY A 94 10.30 -4.24 -0.46
N THR A 95 9.97 -3.13 -1.14
CA THR A 95 10.69 -1.86 -1.04
C THR A 95 10.18 -1.01 0.12
N THR A 96 8.86 -0.96 0.34
CA THR A 96 8.26 -0.08 1.35
C THR A 96 8.29 -0.66 2.76
N ASP A 97 8.18 -1.98 2.90
CA ASP A 97 8.08 -2.69 4.19
C ASP A 97 9.00 -3.94 4.18
N PRO A 98 10.34 -3.77 4.02
CA PRO A 98 11.27 -4.88 3.83
C PRO A 98 11.32 -5.87 5.00
N HIS A 99 10.96 -5.42 6.21
CA HIS A 99 10.90 -6.28 7.40
C HIS A 99 9.84 -7.40 7.28
N LEU A 100 8.79 -7.19 6.49
CA LEU A 100 7.75 -8.19 6.25
C LEU A 100 8.17 -9.27 5.24
N PHE A 101 9.30 -9.10 4.57
CA PHE A 101 9.79 -10.06 3.59
C PHE A 101 10.07 -11.45 4.20
N SER A 102 10.63 -11.49 5.40
CA SER A 102 10.92 -12.73 6.13
C SER A 102 9.66 -13.48 6.60
N GLU A 103 8.54 -12.75 6.73
CA GLU A 103 7.25 -13.32 7.12
C GLU A 103 6.38 -13.71 5.93
N TRP A 104 6.82 -13.46 4.70
CA TRP A 104 6.06 -13.80 3.51
C TRP A 104 6.15 -15.30 3.21
N ASP A 105 5.02 -16.00 3.17
CA ASP A 105 4.98 -17.42 2.80
C ASP A 105 5.04 -17.56 1.26
N PHE A 106 6.24 -17.70 0.72
CA PHE A 106 6.48 -17.80 -0.72
C PHE A 106 5.87 -19.05 -1.36
N GLU A 107 5.75 -20.14 -0.61
CA GLU A 107 5.20 -21.40 -1.12
C GLU A 107 3.68 -21.28 -1.31
N LYS A 108 2.97 -20.75 -0.30
CA LYS A 108 1.51 -20.64 -0.33
C LYS A 108 1.01 -19.46 -1.16
N ASN A 109 1.84 -18.44 -1.37
CA ASN A 109 1.49 -17.26 -2.13
C ASN A 109 1.90 -17.32 -3.61
N ALA A 110 2.28 -18.44 -4.16
CA ALA A 110 2.87 -18.65 -5.49
C ALA A 110 2.61 -17.58 -6.57
N LYS A 111 1.41 -17.00 -6.60
CA LYS A 111 0.99 -15.95 -7.52
C LYS A 111 1.44 -14.53 -7.11
N TRP A 112 1.54 -14.28 -5.80
CA TRP A 112 1.83 -12.97 -5.25
C TRP A 112 3.19 -12.96 -4.59
N THR A 113 3.97 -11.92 -4.86
CA THR A 113 5.27 -11.70 -4.24
C THR A 113 5.31 -10.28 -3.66
N PRO A 114 6.18 -9.99 -2.68
CA PRO A 114 6.34 -8.62 -2.19
C PRO A 114 6.66 -7.59 -3.28
N SER A 115 7.26 -8.03 -4.41
CA SER A 115 7.60 -7.15 -5.53
C SER A 115 6.42 -6.82 -6.46
N ASN A 116 5.28 -7.53 -6.38
CA ASN A 116 4.12 -7.30 -7.26
C ASN A 116 2.84 -6.89 -6.52
N VAL A 117 2.95 -6.59 -5.25
CA VAL A 117 1.87 -6.04 -4.40
C VAL A 117 2.32 -4.75 -3.72
N SER A 118 1.41 -3.82 -3.45
CA SER A 118 1.69 -2.61 -2.69
C SER A 118 1.30 -2.78 -1.22
N ARG A 119 1.85 -1.93 -0.35
CA ARG A 119 1.52 -1.89 1.08
C ARG A 119 0.03 -1.63 1.38
N ASN A 120 -0.66 -0.91 0.49
CA ASN A 120 -2.09 -0.58 0.63
C ASN A 120 -3.02 -1.63 -0.01
N SER A 121 -2.48 -2.79 -0.37
CA SER A 121 -3.25 -3.84 -1.01
C SER A 121 -4.19 -4.54 -0.02
N MET A 122 -5.47 -4.62 -0.37
CA MET A 122 -6.50 -5.37 0.38
C MET A 122 -6.45 -6.89 0.12
N LYS A 123 -5.42 -7.38 -0.61
CA LYS A 123 -5.27 -8.80 -0.87
C LYS A 123 -5.00 -9.57 0.41
N VAL A 124 -5.69 -10.69 0.57
CA VAL A 124 -5.43 -11.65 1.65
C VAL A 124 -4.37 -12.63 1.17
N VAL A 125 -3.27 -12.67 1.88
CA VAL A 125 -2.11 -13.53 1.58
C VAL A 125 -1.72 -14.37 2.79
N TRP A 126 -0.85 -15.34 2.58
CA TRP A 126 -0.30 -16.16 3.63
C TRP A 126 0.96 -15.52 4.23
N TRP A 127 1.01 -15.54 5.55
CA TRP A 127 2.14 -15.07 6.35
C TRP A 127 2.67 -16.22 7.19
N LYS A 128 3.97 -16.21 7.46
CA LYS A 128 4.64 -17.17 8.35
C LYS A 128 5.44 -16.39 9.39
N CYS A 129 5.00 -16.41 10.65
CA CYS A 129 5.69 -15.68 11.73
C CYS A 129 6.99 -16.39 12.17
N GLY A 130 7.82 -15.69 12.96
CA GLY A 130 9.07 -16.22 13.48
C GLY A 130 8.92 -17.46 14.36
N ALA A 131 7.74 -17.68 14.99
CA ALA A 131 7.40 -18.91 15.71
C ALA A 131 6.94 -20.06 14.81
N GLY A 132 6.88 -19.84 13.48
CA GLY A 132 6.51 -20.87 12.51
C GLY A 132 5.02 -20.99 12.20
N HIS A 133 4.15 -20.19 12.83
CA HIS A 133 2.72 -20.21 12.55
C HIS A 133 2.45 -19.65 11.15
N SER A 134 1.62 -20.37 10.39
CA SER A 134 1.18 -19.94 9.05
C SER A 134 -0.29 -19.50 9.12
N TYR A 135 -0.56 -18.24 8.72
CA TYR A 135 -1.89 -17.64 8.83
C TYR A 135 -2.20 -16.75 7.65
N ARG A 136 -3.47 -16.41 7.47
CA ARG A 136 -3.93 -15.51 6.41
C ARG A 136 -4.30 -14.15 7.00
N ALA A 137 -3.79 -13.09 6.38
CA ALA A 137 -4.18 -11.73 6.70
C ALA A 137 -4.08 -10.84 5.46
N LYS A 138 -4.81 -9.71 5.46
CA LYS A 138 -4.64 -8.69 4.43
C LYS A 138 -3.25 -8.07 4.55
N ILE A 139 -2.73 -7.60 3.42
CA ILE A 139 -1.47 -6.86 3.44
C ILE A 139 -1.61 -5.61 4.30
N THR A 140 -2.73 -4.88 4.18
CA THR A 140 -3.01 -3.69 5.00
C THR A 140 -3.05 -3.96 6.51
N ASP A 141 -3.51 -5.14 6.93
CA ASP A 141 -3.53 -5.51 8.35
C ASP A 141 -2.10 -5.57 8.92
N ARG A 142 -1.13 -5.97 8.10
CA ARG A 142 0.29 -6.07 8.47
C ARG A 142 1.05 -4.74 8.33
N THR A 143 0.74 -3.95 7.29
CA THR A 143 1.49 -2.73 6.94
C THR A 143 0.95 -1.47 7.60
N ILE A 144 -0.36 -1.33 7.74
CA ILE A 144 -1.04 -0.13 8.27
C ILE A 144 -1.48 -0.37 9.71
N GLU A 145 -2.22 -1.45 9.96
CA GLU A 145 -2.74 -1.77 11.27
C GLU A 145 -1.71 -2.46 12.18
N GLN A 146 -0.57 -2.87 11.63
CA GLN A 146 0.56 -3.52 12.33
C GLN A 146 0.14 -4.74 13.17
N LYS A 147 -0.92 -5.43 12.78
CA LYS A 147 -1.38 -6.65 13.44
C LYS A 147 -0.35 -7.76 13.33
N GLY A 148 -0.08 -8.44 14.41
CA GLY A 148 0.80 -9.60 14.47
C GLY A 148 0.17 -10.90 14.03
N CYS A 149 0.83 -12.01 14.36
CA CYS A 149 0.29 -13.36 14.19
C CYS A 149 -0.82 -13.59 15.22
N PRO A 150 -2.06 -13.96 14.80
CA PRO A 150 -3.17 -14.16 15.73
C PRO A 150 -2.93 -15.34 16.71
N GLN A 151 -2.14 -16.35 16.31
CA GLN A 151 -1.79 -17.45 17.19
C GLN A 151 -0.80 -17.03 18.27
N CYS A 152 0.25 -16.29 17.90
CA CYS A 152 1.19 -15.71 18.88
C CYS A 152 0.47 -14.75 19.85
N GLU A 153 -0.47 -13.95 19.34
CA GLU A 153 -1.27 -13.05 20.17
C GLU A 153 -2.13 -13.84 21.17
N ALA A 154 -2.81 -14.89 20.73
CA ALA A 154 -3.61 -15.74 21.59
C ALA A 154 -2.75 -16.44 22.66
N GLU A 155 -1.59 -16.98 22.29
CA GLU A 155 -0.64 -17.61 23.21
C GLU A 155 -0.13 -16.61 24.25
N PHE A 156 0.20 -15.38 23.82
CA PHE A 156 0.62 -14.31 24.71
C PHE A 156 -0.49 -13.92 25.71
N GLN A 157 -1.72 -13.77 25.24
CA GLN A 157 -2.87 -13.45 26.10
C GLN A 157 -3.15 -14.55 27.15
N GLN A 158 -2.94 -15.80 26.77
CA GLN A 158 -3.07 -16.94 27.72
C GLN A 158 -1.95 -16.97 28.73
N ALA A 159 -0.71 -16.63 28.35
CA ALA A 159 0.45 -16.65 29.24
C ALA A 159 0.54 -15.41 30.13
N LEU A 160 -0.05 -14.27 29.74
CA LEU A 160 0.09 -12.98 30.42
C LEU A 160 -0.26 -13.01 31.92
N PRO A 161 -1.40 -13.61 32.36
CA PRO A 161 -1.72 -13.66 33.78
C PRO A 161 -0.67 -14.39 34.60
N GLN A 162 -0.17 -15.52 34.11
CA GLN A 162 0.87 -16.30 34.77
C GLN A 162 2.19 -15.51 34.87
N MET A 163 2.59 -14.84 33.81
CA MET A 163 3.78 -14.00 33.79
C MET A 163 3.69 -12.87 34.81
N LEU A 164 2.53 -12.19 34.91
CA LEU A 164 2.31 -11.12 35.89
C LEU A 164 2.42 -11.64 37.34
N ILE A 165 1.84 -12.80 37.64
CA ILE A 165 1.91 -13.42 38.95
C ILE A 165 3.36 -13.82 39.28
N MET A 166 4.09 -14.40 38.34
CA MET A 166 5.51 -14.74 38.53
C MET A 166 6.37 -13.51 38.78
N MET A 167 6.15 -12.40 38.01
CA MET A 167 6.86 -11.14 38.25
C MET A 167 6.58 -10.54 39.60
N TYR A 168 5.30 -10.53 40.04
CA TYR A 168 4.91 -10.08 41.37
C TYR A 168 5.57 -10.92 42.46
N GLY A 169 5.54 -12.25 42.34
CA GLY A 169 6.19 -13.18 43.28
C GLY A 169 7.69 -12.88 43.38
N ALA A 170 8.38 -12.76 42.24
CA ALA A 170 9.81 -12.47 42.22
C ALA A 170 10.16 -11.13 42.90
N GLN A 171 9.35 -10.07 42.66
CA GLN A 171 9.54 -8.76 43.30
C GLN A 171 9.31 -8.76 44.80
N ASN A 172 8.45 -9.65 45.30
CA ASN A 172 8.08 -9.72 46.74
C ASN A 172 8.72 -10.92 47.46
N GLY A 173 9.66 -11.63 46.82
CA GLY A 173 10.35 -12.78 47.42
C GLY A 173 9.43 -14.01 47.64
N ILE A 174 8.33 -14.10 46.89
CA ILE A 174 7.33 -15.18 47.01
C ILE A 174 7.63 -16.24 45.93
N THR A 175 7.62 -17.50 46.34
CA THR A 175 7.77 -18.62 45.38
C THR A 175 6.47 -18.86 44.65
N VAL A 176 6.47 -18.79 43.33
CA VAL A 176 5.33 -19.07 42.46
C VAL A 176 5.50 -20.44 41.82
N LYS A 177 4.51 -21.32 41.98
CA LYS A 177 4.48 -22.64 41.34
C LYS A 177 3.67 -22.60 40.03
N SER A 178 4.00 -23.43 39.11
CA SER A 178 3.26 -23.58 37.86
C SER A 178 1.89 -24.22 38.08
N ASN A 179 1.00 -24.08 37.10
CA ASN A 179 -0.35 -24.68 37.16
C ASN A 179 -0.34 -26.20 37.34
N SER A 180 0.71 -26.90 36.90
CA SER A 180 0.87 -28.36 37.08
C SER A 180 1.08 -28.77 38.54
N ASP A 181 1.53 -27.83 39.41
CA ASP A 181 1.86 -28.10 40.82
C ASP A 181 0.74 -27.64 41.77
N SER A 182 -0.42 -27.28 41.24
CA SER A 182 -1.56 -26.81 42.02
C SER A 182 -2.15 -27.92 42.86
N GLU A 183 -2.19 -27.73 44.15
CA GLU A 183 -2.79 -28.66 45.15
C GLU A 183 -4.32 -28.70 45.11
N LEU A 184 -4.94 -27.68 44.51
CA LEU A 184 -6.39 -27.50 44.49
C LEU A 184 -7.10 -28.30 43.39
N GLY A 185 -6.37 -29.01 42.53
CA GLY A 185 -6.96 -29.82 41.44
C GLY A 185 -7.74 -29.02 40.41
N MET A 186 -7.78 -27.68 40.53
CA MET A 186 -8.41 -26.76 39.61
C MET A 186 -7.37 -26.25 38.59
N ARG A 187 -7.83 -25.96 37.40
CA ARG A 187 -6.97 -25.38 36.35
C ARG A 187 -6.73 -23.89 36.65
N LEU A 188 -5.67 -23.60 37.38
CA LEU A 188 -5.23 -22.24 37.69
C LEU A 188 -4.20 -21.76 36.67
N VAL A 189 -4.09 -20.47 36.45
CA VAL A 189 -3.04 -19.88 35.63
C VAL A 189 -1.70 -19.91 36.36
N ALA A 190 -1.71 -19.60 37.65
CA ALA A 190 -0.59 -19.76 38.58
C ALA A 190 -1.12 -19.93 40.00
N TYR A 191 -0.28 -20.39 40.94
CA TYR A 191 -0.62 -20.67 42.32
C TYR A 191 0.47 -20.14 43.22
N LEU A 192 0.06 -19.42 44.26
CA LEU A 192 0.91 -18.90 45.33
C LEU A 192 0.67 -19.74 46.62
N PRO A 193 1.51 -20.76 46.87
CA PRO A 193 1.24 -21.67 47.99
C PRO A 193 1.27 -21.00 49.33
N GLU A 194 2.07 -19.95 49.52
CA GLU A 194 2.19 -19.17 50.76
C GLU A 194 0.92 -18.38 51.12
N LEU A 195 0.10 -18.04 50.11
CA LEU A 195 -1.12 -17.25 50.28
C LEU A 195 -2.39 -18.08 50.10
N HIS A 196 -2.29 -19.36 49.73
CA HIS A 196 -3.42 -20.22 49.35
C HIS A 196 -4.37 -19.60 48.31
N CYS A 197 -3.80 -18.85 47.33
CA CYS A 197 -4.50 -18.12 46.26
C CYS A 197 -4.36 -18.80 44.90
#